data_8fafc955314fd082190b4c9af44efcb2
#
_entry.id   8fafc955314fd082190b4c9af44efcb2
#
_cell.length_a   1.000
_cell.length_b   1.000
_cell.length_c   1.000
_cell.angle_alpha   90.00
_cell.angle_beta   90.00
_cell.angle_gamma   90.00
#
_symmetry.space_group_name_H-M   'P 1'
#
loop_
_entity.id
_entity.type
_entity.pdbx_description
1 polymer ?
#
loop_
_entity_poly.entity_id
_entity_poly.type
_entity_poly.pdbx_seq_one_letter_code
_entity_poly.pdbx_strand_id
1 'polypeptide(L)'
;MTSDDIKIVHLKSNAQRLETWIAMINGEIVGHIYMEREDDSKIKFLDAWVHEEHRRKGIYRTLWETRWTYAQQRYKGYKVYAWCKPASLPLLLEKGFDAGETCTYVEKTIE
;
A
#
# COMPACT_ATOMS: atom_id res chain seq x y z
N MET A 1 11.41 25.01 7.42
CA MET A 1 11.34 24.36 7.18
C MET A 1 11.10 23.37 7.33
N THR A 2 10.74 22.81 7.48
CA THR A 2 10.55 21.86 7.84
C THR A 2 10.80 20.91 7.32
N SER A 3 11.13 20.49 7.33
CA SER A 3 11.34 19.59 6.82
C SER A 3 11.13 18.38 7.13
N ASP A 4 10.14 18.03 7.33
CA ASP A 4 9.72 16.68 7.49
C ASP A 4 9.60 16.01 6.11
N ASP A 5 10.71 16.00 5.43
CA ASP A 5 10.76 15.33 4.15
C ASP A 5 10.61 13.83 4.36
N ILE A 6 9.56 13.27 3.80
CA ILE A 6 9.31 11.85 3.85
C ILE A 6 10.16 11.18 2.78
N LYS A 7 11.01 10.27 3.19
CA LYS A 7 11.78 9.43 2.26
C LYS A 7 11.13 8.06 2.20
N ILE A 8 10.85 7.60 0.99
CA ILE A 8 10.27 6.27 0.79
C ILE A 8 11.36 5.33 0.28
N VAL A 9 11.57 4.22 0.97
CA VAL A 9 12.52 3.20 0.59
C VAL A 9 11.74 1.95 0.16
N HIS A 10 12.06 1.44 -1.02
CA HIS A 10 11.42 0.24 -1.57
C HIS A 10 12.35 -0.94 -1.41
N LEU A 11 11.89 -1.98 -0.74
CA LEU A 11 12.62 -3.22 -0.54
C LEU A 11 11.89 -4.35 -1.25
N LYS A 12 12.62 -5.11 -2.06
CA LYS A 12 12.04 -6.21 -2.83
C LYS A 12 12.73 -7.50 -2.46
N SER A 13 11.95 -8.52 -2.11
CA SER A 13 12.44 -9.86 -1.86
C SER A 13 11.97 -10.78 -2.97
N ASN A 14 12.88 -11.23 -3.81
CA ASN A 14 12.55 -12.15 -4.90
C ASN A 14 12.11 -13.52 -4.39
N ALA A 15 12.73 -13.98 -3.32
CA ALA A 15 12.47 -15.31 -2.78
C ALA A 15 11.06 -15.44 -2.20
N GLN A 16 10.53 -14.37 -1.65
CA GLN A 16 9.24 -14.39 -0.94
C GLN A 16 8.13 -13.68 -1.70
N ARG A 17 8.44 -13.11 -2.87
CA ARG A 17 7.47 -12.34 -3.67
C ARG A 17 6.86 -11.17 -2.89
N LEU A 18 7.55 -10.75 -1.83
CA LEU A 18 7.08 -9.69 -0.95
C LEU A 18 7.82 -8.40 -1.26
N GLU A 19 7.08 -7.32 -1.37
CA GLU A 19 7.67 -5.99 -1.55
C GLU A 19 7.17 -5.08 -0.44
N THR A 20 8.08 -4.27 0.07
CA THR A 20 7.82 -3.38 1.21
C THR A 20 8.24 -1.97 0.86
N TRP A 21 7.42 -1.00 1.20
CA TRP A 21 7.78 0.41 1.12
C TRP A 21 7.83 0.94 2.55
N ILE A 22 8.93 1.58 2.89
CA ILE A 22 9.17 2.11 4.23
C ILE A 22 9.24 3.62 4.14
N ALA A 23 8.48 4.30 4.98
CA ALA A 23 8.54 5.76 5.09
C ALA A 23 9.48 6.13 6.23
N MET A 24 10.41 7.04 5.95
CA MET A 24 11.38 7.52 6.94
C MET A 24 11.34 9.03 7.02
N ILE A 25 11.48 9.53 8.23
CA ILE A 25 11.65 10.96 8.50
C ILE A 25 12.86 11.11 9.40
N ASN A 26 13.84 11.90 8.97
CA ASN A 26 15.06 12.15 9.75
C ASN A 26 15.77 10.87 10.20
N GLY A 27 15.78 9.85 9.33
CA GLY A 27 16.45 8.59 9.62
C GLY A 27 15.63 7.61 10.45
N GLU A 28 14.43 7.98 10.86
CA GLU A 28 13.56 7.08 11.64
C GLU A 28 12.46 6.48 10.76
N ILE A 29 12.19 5.21 10.97
CA ILE A 29 11.09 4.54 10.27
C ILE A 29 9.78 4.98 10.93
N VAL A 30 8.92 5.62 10.15
CA VAL A 30 7.63 6.13 10.65
C VAL A 30 6.43 5.43 10.05
N GLY A 31 6.65 4.54 9.09
CA GLY A 31 5.56 3.77 8.52
C GLY A 31 6.04 2.75 7.51
N HIS A 32 5.18 1.82 7.15
CA HIS A 32 5.46 0.84 6.10
C HIS A 32 4.17 0.33 5.49
N ILE A 33 4.30 -0.25 4.30
CA ILE A 33 3.20 -0.86 3.60
C ILE A 33 3.75 -2.02 2.77
N TYR A 34 2.97 -3.07 2.56
CA TYR A 34 3.42 -4.29 1.90
C TYR A 34 2.56 -4.65 0.71
N MET A 35 3.15 -5.45 -0.18
CA MET A 35 2.47 -6.05 -1.30
C MET A 35 3.05 -7.45 -1.51
N GLU A 36 2.18 -8.43 -1.72
CA GLU A 36 2.60 -9.81 -1.99
C GLU A 36 2.06 -10.25 -3.33
N ARG A 37 2.94 -10.72 -4.22
CA ARG A 37 2.51 -11.34 -5.46
C ARG A 37 2.25 -12.81 -5.20
N GLU A 38 0.98 -13.21 -5.21
CA GLU A 38 0.61 -14.58 -4.91
C GLU A 38 0.93 -15.53 -6.06
N ASP A 39 0.63 -15.11 -7.29
CA ASP A 39 0.88 -15.88 -8.49
C ASP A 39 1.01 -14.93 -9.68
N ASP A 40 0.90 -15.46 -10.90
CA ASP A 40 1.07 -14.66 -12.11
C ASP A 40 -0.16 -13.83 -12.48
N SER A 41 -1.18 -13.80 -11.63
CA SER A 41 -2.41 -13.07 -11.91
C SER A 41 -2.99 -12.34 -10.69
N LYS A 42 -2.43 -12.53 -9.51
CA LYS A 42 -3.00 -12.02 -8.27
C LYS A 42 -1.98 -11.38 -7.36
N ILE A 43 -2.35 -10.21 -6.84
CA ILE A 43 -1.55 -9.46 -5.87
C ILE A 43 -2.42 -9.15 -4.67
N LYS A 44 -1.86 -9.34 -3.49
CA LYS A 44 -2.49 -8.98 -2.23
C LYS A 44 -1.83 -7.73 -1.67
N PHE A 45 -2.64 -6.73 -1.39
CA PHE A 45 -2.18 -5.55 -0.67
C PHE A 45 -2.30 -5.85 0.83
N LEU A 46 -1.16 -5.78 1.50
CA LEU A 46 -1.06 -6.12 2.91
C LEU A 46 -1.09 -4.87 3.78
N ASP A 47 -1.16 -5.10 5.08
CA ASP A 47 -1.33 -4.07 6.09
C ASP A 47 -0.36 -2.92 5.96
N ALA A 48 -0.86 -1.73 6.26
CA ALA A 48 -0.05 -0.53 6.40
C ALA A 48 0.02 -0.16 7.87
N TRP A 49 1.15 0.41 8.26
CA TRP A 49 1.35 0.92 9.61
C TRP A 49 2.00 2.29 9.53
N VAL A 50 1.51 3.21 10.34
CA VAL A 50 2.12 4.53 10.50
C VAL A 50 2.27 4.77 11.99
N HIS A 51 3.45 5.22 12.39
CA HIS A 51 3.75 5.52 13.79
C HIS A 51 2.73 6.52 14.34
N GLU A 52 2.24 6.28 15.53
CA GLU A 52 1.15 7.04 16.12
C GLU A 52 1.40 8.55 16.11
N GLU A 53 2.63 8.97 16.42
CA GLU A 53 2.99 10.39 16.45
C GLU A 53 3.02 11.04 15.08
N HIS A 54 3.02 10.24 14.02
CA HIS A 54 3.11 10.72 12.64
C HIS A 54 1.83 10.50 11.86
N ARG A 55 0.76 10.07 12.50
CA ARG A 55 -0.54 9.91 11.85
C ARG A 55 -1.13 11.25 11.48
N ARG A 56 -2.01 11.25 10.46
CA ARG A 56 -2.69 12.44 9.94
C ARG A 56 -1.74 13.43 9.27
N LYS A 57 -0.56 12.98 8.86
CA LYS A 57 0.40 13.80 8.11
C LYS A 57 0.52 13.38 6.64
N GLY A 58 -0.40 12.52 6.18
CA GLY A 58 -0.40 12.07 4.81
C GLY A 58 0.58 10.94 4.51
N ILE A 59 1.23 10.37 5.51
CA ILE A 59 2.22 9.30 5.32
C ILE A 59 1.56 8.05 4.76
N TYR A 60 0.41 7.66 5.29
CA TYR A 60 -0.31 6.49 4.81
C TYR A 60 -0.68 6.65 3.33
N ARG A 61 -1.23 7.81 2.96
CA ARG A 61 -1.60 8.07 1.56
C ARG A 61 -0.37 8.08 0.66
N THR A 62 0.74 8.65 1.11
CA THR A 62 1.98 8.66 0.34
C THR A 62 2.50 7.24 0.08
N LEU A 63 2.52 6.40 1.12
CA LEU A 63 2.89 5.00 0.99
C LEU A 63 1.94 4.27 0.04
N TRP A 64 0.65 4.49 0.19
CA TRP A 64 -0.36 3.83 -0.62
C TRP A 64 -0.23 4.22 -2.09
N GLU A 65 -0.07 5.51 -2.38
CA GLU A 65 0.08 5.99 -3.74
C GLU A 65 1.37 5.48 -4.39
N THR A 66 2.44 5.41 -3.63
CA THR A 66 3.72 4.89 -4.11
C THR A 66 3.58 3.42 -4.52
N ARG A 67 2.97 2.60 -3.67
CA ARG A 67 2.71 1.19 -3.97
C ARG A 67 1.78 1.05 -5.17
N TRP A 68 0.72 1.84 -5.22
CA TRP A 68 -0.27 1.77 -6.29
C TRP A 68 0.34 2.13 -7.65
N THR A 69 1.13 3.20 -7.70
CA THR A 69 1.81 3.60 -8.93
C THR A 69 2.74 2.50 -9.43
N TYR A 70 3.51 1.91 -8.52
CA TYR A 70 4.39 0.81 -8.86
C TYR A 70 3.60 -0.39 -9.41
N ALA A 71 2.52 -0.76 -8.75
CA ALA A 71 1.70 -1.89 -9.18
C ALA A 71 1.07 -1.63 -10.55
N GLN A 72 0.59 -0.43 -10.81
CA GLN A 72 0.00 -0.08 -12.10
C GLN A 72 1.01 -0.17 -13.25
N GLN A 73 2.27 0.15 -12.98
CA GLN A 73 3.31 0.11 -13.99
C GLN A 73 3.79 -1.31 -14.27
N ARG A 74 3.81 -2.15 -13.26
CA ARG A 74 4.43 -3.48 -13.33
C ARG A 74 3.46 -4.63 -13.56
N TYR A 75 2.23 -4.49 -13.10
CA TYR A 75 1.32 -5.63 -13.00
C TYR A 75 -0.01 -5.37 -13.67
N LYS A 76 0.04 -4.85 -14.89
CA LYS A 76 -1.17 -4.66 -15.69
C LYS A 76 -1.90 -5.99 -15.90
N GLY A 77 -3.20 -6.00 -15.71
CA GLY A 77 -4.00 -7.19 -15.87
C GLY A 77 -4.16 -8.04 -14.62
N TYR A 78 -3.28 -7.81 -13.62
CA TYR A 78 -3.39 -8.54 -12.36
C TYR A 78 -4.61 -8.07 -11.56
N LYS A 79 -5.22 -8.99 -10.84
CA LYS A 79 -6.23 -8.64 -9.85
C LYS A 79 -5.54 -8.28 -8.55
N VAL A 80 -5.87 -7.12 -7.99
CA VAL A 80 -5.38 -6.69 -6.69
C VAL A 80 -6.53 -6.79 -5.70
N TYR A 81 -6.28 -7.41 -4.56
CA TYR A 81 -7.27 -7.50 -3.51
C TYR A 81 -6.66 -7.17 -2.16
N ALA A 82 -7.51 -6.84 -1.21
CA ALA A 82 -7.10 -6.51 0.13
C ALA A 82 -8.21 -6.83 1.12
N TRP A 83 -7.80 -7.20 2.33
CA TRP A 83 -8.67 -7.21 3.49
C TRP A 83 -8.36 -5.93 4.24
N CYS A 84 -9.27 -4.98 4.24
CA CYS A 84 -8.99 -3.67 4.80
C CYS A 84 -9.75 -3.42 6.08
N LYS A 85 -9.18 -2.57 6.93
CA LYS A 85 -9.88 -2.08 8.11
C LYS A 85 -10.84 -0.97 7.68
N PRO A 86 -11.89 -0.68 8.47
CA PRO A 86 -12.83 0.38 8.11
C PRO A 86 -12.17 1.71 7.81
N ALA A 87 -11.08 2.04 8.50
CA ALA A 87 -10.37 3.30 8.27
C ALA A 87 -9.72 3.38 6.89
N SER A 88 -9.38 2.23 6.27
CA SER A 88 -8.73 2.18 4.97
C SER A 88 -9.73 2.09 3.82
N LEU A 89 -10.95 1.69 4.08
CA LEU A 89 -11.94 1.44 3.04
C LEU A 89 -12.22 2.66 2.14
N PRO A 90 -12.38 3.88 2.68
CA PRO A 90 -12.68 5.03 1.82
C PRO A 90 -11.62 5.27 0.75
N LEU A 91 -10.34 5.11 1.09
CA LEU A 91 -9.27 5.32 0.13
C LEU A 91 -9.32 4.27 -0.98
N LEU A 92 -9.55 3.00 -0.62
CA LEU A 92 -9.63 1.93 -1.60
C LEU A 92 -10.82 2.12 -2.54
N LEU A 93 -11.97 2.53 -2.01
CA LEU A 93 -13.13 2.82 -2.85
C LEU A 93 -12.86 4.01 -3.77
N GLU A 94 -12.16 5.02 -3.28
CA GLU A 94 -11.75 6.17 -4.09
C GLU A 94 -10.90 5.73 -5.28
N LYS A 95 -10.06 4.71 -5.10
CA LYS A 95 -9.17 4.20 -6.14
C LYS A 95 -9.86 3.18 -7.07
N GLY A 96 -11.14 2.95 -6.89
CA GLY A 96 -11.91 2.10 -7.78
C GLY A 96 -11.95 0.63 -7.40
N PHE A 97 -11.58 0.29 -6.17
CA PHE A 97 -11.73 -1.07 -5.69
C PHE A 97 -13.19 -1.36 -5.38
N ASP A 98 -13.62 -2.57 -5.69
CA ASP A 98 -14.98 -3.00 -5.40
C ASP A 98 -15.01 -3.73 -4.06
N ALA A 99 -15.93 -3.32 -3.19
CA ALA A 99 -16.10 -3.99 -1.90
C ALA A 99 -16.86 -5.30 -2.10
N GLY A 100 -16.41 -6.34 -1.41
CA GLY A 100 -17.13 -7.61 -1.39
C GLY A 100 -18.30 -7.55 -0.42
N GLU A 101 -18.93 -8.70 -0.23
CA GLU A 101 -20.09 -8.80 0.67
C GLU A 101 -19.73 -8.50 2.12
N THR A 102 -18.51 -8.82 2.51
CA THR A 102 -18.00 -8.39 3.80
C THR A 102 -17.27 -7.08 3.60
N CYS A 103 -17.54 -6.10 4.43
CA CYS A 103 -16.96 -4.76 4.23
C CYS A 103 -15.44 -4.69 4.35
N THR A 104 -14.77 -5.78 4.62
CA THR A 104 -13.31 -5.79 4.76
C THR A 104 -12.58 -6.27 3.52
N TYR A 105 -13.28 -6.85 2.56
CA TYR A 105 -12.65 -7.34 1.32
C TYR A 105 -12.90 -6.37 0.17
N VAL A 106 -11.84 -6.03 -0.55
CA VAL A 106 -11.94 -5.20 -1.75
C VAL A 106 -11.03 -5.78 -2.83
N GLU A 107 -11.39 -5.57 -4.07
CA GLU A 107 -10.59 -6.02 -5.20
C GLU A 107 -10.70 -5.08 -6.38
N LYS A 108 -9.69 -5.13 -7.24
CA LYS A 108 -9.66 -4.41 -8.50
C LYS A 108 -8.67 -5.07 -9.44
N THR A 109 -8.99 -5.11 -10.74
CA THR A 109 -8.03 -5.52 -11.76
C THR A 109 -7.27 -4.29 -12.24
N ILE A 110 -5.97 -4.39 -12.34
CA ILE A 110 -5.12 -3.32 -12.84
C ILE A 110 -5.28 -3.24 -14.35
N GLU A 111 -5.72 -2.08 -14.81
CA GLU A 111 -5.92 -1.82 -16.25
C GLU A 111 -4.66 -1.34 -16.93
#